data_90aa3adeb720f12b10fc7d31f38df00e
#
_entry.id   90aa3adeb720f12b10fc7d31f38df00e
#
_cell.length_a   1.000
_cell.length_b   1.000
_cell.length_c   1.000
_cell.angle_alpha   90.00
_cell.angle_beta   90.00
_cell.angle_gamma   90.00
#
_symmetry.space_group_name_H-M   'P 1'
#
loop_
_entity.id
_entity.type
_entity.pdbx_description
1 polymer ?
#
loop_
_entity_poly.entity_id
_entity_poly.type
_entity_poly.pdbx_seq_one_letter_code
_entity_poly.pdbx_strand_id
1 'polypeptide(L)'
;MIADEKARRFLKRSTKGDASETGIVRFITPALMQAYGGFVEAGAIKQHENALEAIRAQYPVRRGADKTELAIPFNSGIKFNLIIRDMGNDQTTVYLKGAPEKVLKRVSKILLRDDAGNLVEEEYDAIAAFETEAANSRFGLMGERVLAFARIELDSRAYPSNYAFDTKEWAKWDGAGWTQDSPNKPAGWFPMSGLTLVGLVSLNDPPRPKVDVSVQKCRAAGVKVIMVTGDQPPTAAAIAHKVNIITDPAKEFNTILENELGKDGKPITEEEALEKCQAIVIHGDKLARVHASEEALDDDEIEKGRTVMSWIRKDEVVFARTTPSQKLLIVEACQRLGHIVAVTGDGVNDSPAIKQANIGIAMGSGSEVAQNAADMLLLDDNFSSIVNGVEEGRLIFDNLKKSIAYTLSSNIPEISPFLFFMMFQIPQPLSTVLILCIDLGTDMLPAISFAYENPELDIMDRYPRNSKRDHLVNAKLISFAYLQIGMVQAAAGFFTYFYIMHDYGFTPSVLFGLATEKGTMPKPTDVYACNSITIDDCAENRGNNNYPDGNESNLDMITSRESAVDVRLYFTAIKPD
;
A
#
# COMPACT_ATOMS: atom_id res chain seq x y z
N MET A 1 18.19 -37.59 9.54
CA MET A 1 19.13 -37.12 8.50
C MET A 1 18.77 -37.87 7.21
N ILE A 2 18.16 -37.21 6.23
CA ILE A 2 17.77 -37.84 4.96
C ILE A 2 19.05 -38.02 4.16
N ALA A 3 19.53 -39.26 4.07
CA ALA A 3 20.82 -39.61 3.45
C ALA A 3 20.78 -39.67 1.92
N ASP A 4 19.61 -39.53 1.30
CA ASP A 4 19.47 -39.70 -0.15
C ASP A 4 19.47 -38.33 -0.88
N GLU A 5 20.41 -38.18 -1.80
CA GLU A 5 20.56 -37.00 -2.65
C GLU A 5 19.35 -36.78 -3.57
N LYS A 6 18.63 -37.81 -3.98
CA LYS A 6 17.40 -37.73 -4.75
C LYS A 6 16.26 -37.12 -3.93
N ALA A 7 16.14 -37.48 -2.64
CA ALA A 7 15.16 -36.91 -1.74
C ALA A 7 15.43 -35.41 -1.50
N ARG A 8 16.71 -34.99 -1.41
CA ARG A 8 17.10 -33.56 -1.30
C ARG A 8 16.77 -32.78 -2.59
N ARG A 9 16.93 -33.38 -3.76
CA ARG A 9 16.56 -32.77 -5.04
C ARG A 9 15.05 -32.61 -5.15
N PHE A 10 14.27 -33.55 -4.68
CA PHE A 10 12.79 -33.46 -4.66
C PHE A 10 12.28 -32.34 -3.75
N LEU A 11 12.84 -32.20 -2.55
CA LEU A 11 12.48 -31.12 -1.61
C LEU A 11 12.85 -29.71 -2.13
N LYS A 12 13.79 -29.62 -3.09
CA LYS A 12 14.18 -28.36 -3.74
C LYS A 12 13.34 -28.02 -4.98
N ARG A 13 12.46 -28.92 -5.47
CA ARG A 13 11.57 -28.61 -6.59
C ARG A 13 10.57 -27.54 -6.18
N SER A 14 10.40 -26.53 -7.03
CA SER A 14 9.32 -25.54 -6.87
C SER A 14 7.97 -26.22 -7.10
N THR A 15 7.13 -26.20 -6.10
CA THR A 15 5.72 -26.58 -6.23
C THR A 15 4.94 -25.39 -6.76
N LYS A 16 4.18 -25.57 -7.85
CA LYS A 16 3.25 -24.55 -8.37
C LYS A 16 1.87 -24.85 -7.80
N GLY A 17 1.24 -23.87 -7.20
CA GLY A 17 -0.09 -23.99 -6.61
C GLY A 17 -0.30 -22.97 -5.49
N ASP A 18 -1.47 -23.03 -4.86
CA ASP A 18 -1.78 -22.27 -3.65
C ASP A 18 -0.78 -22.56 -2.53
N ALA A 19 -0.42 -21.54 -1.75
CA ALA A 19 0.58 -21.66 -0.68
C ALA A 19 0.23 -22.75 0.34
N SER A 20 -1.07 -22.88 0.68
CA SER A 20 -1.57 -23.89 1.62
C SER A 20 -1.39 -25.32 1.07
N GLU A 21 -1.73 -25.54 -0.19
CA GLU A 21 -1.56 -26.85 -0.84
C GLU A 21 -0.09 -27.22 -1.00
N THR A 22 0.74 -26.24 -1.35
CA THR A 22 2.19 -26.40 -1.44
C THR A 22 2.80 -26.77 -0.09
N GLY A 23 2.36 -26.12 1.00
CA GLY A 23 2.79 -26.43 2.37
C GLY A 23 2.44 -27.87 2.77
N ILE A 24 1.20 -28.30 2.52
CA ILE A 24 0.76 -29.68 2.80
C ILE A 24 1.58 -30.71 2.00
N VAL A 25 1.76 -30.48 0.69
CA VAL A 25 2.56 -31.38 -0.16
C VAL A 25 4.00 -31.49 0.35
N ARG A 26 4.61 -30.39 0.75
CA ARG A 26 5.96 -30.40 1.34
C ARG A 26 6.03 -31.14 2.67
N PHE A 27 5.00 -30.99 3.50
CA PHE A 27 4.92 -31.68 4.80
C PHE A 27 4.78 -33.21 4.66
N ILE A 28 3.88 -33.68 3.80
CA ILE A 28 3.60 -35.11 3.64
C ILE A 28 4.64 -35.84 2.79
N THR A 29 5.35 -35.15 1.89
CA THR A 29 6.32 -35.77 0.96
C THR A 29 7.39 -36.61 1.66
N PRO A 30 8.06 -36.16 2.74
CA PRO A 30 9.05 -36.98 3.45
C PRO A 30 8.44 -38.27 4.05
N ALA A 31 7.24 -38.17 4.64
CA ALA A 31 6.54 -39.34 5.20
C ALA A 31 6.12 -40.33 4.11
N LEU A 32 5.65 -39.84 2.97
CA LEU A 32 5.32 -40.67 1.82
C LEU A 32 6.56 -41.36 1.24
N MET A 33 7.69 -40.67 1.14
CA MET A 33 8.94 -41.29 0.68
C MET A 33 9.44 -42.37 1.64
N GLN A 34 9.26 -42.16 2.94
CA GLN A 34 9.60 -43.20 3.94
C GLN A 34 8.66 -44.39 3.86
N ALA A 35 7.36 -44.18 3.75
CA ALA A 35 6.36 -45.25 3.65
C ALA A 35 6.48 -46.06 2.35
N TYR A 36 6.77 -45.37 1.22
CA TYR A 36 6.91 -46.02 -0.08
C TYR A 36 8.33 -46.43 -0.43
N GLY A 37 9.33 -46.03 0.36
CA GLY A 37 10.72 -46.47 0.17
C GLY A 37 10.87 -47.98 0.17
N GLY A 38 10.13 -48.68 1.01
CA GLY A 38 10.06 -50.14 1.02
C GLY A 38 9.38 -50.78 -0.22
N PHE A 39 8.50 -50.03 -0.91
CA PHE A 39 7.89 -50.46 -2.17
C PHE A 39 8.78 -50.27 -3.40
N VAL A 40 9.75 -49.33 -3.32
CA VAL A 40 10.73 -49.10 -4.41
C VAL A 40 11.64 -50.30 -4.57
N GLU A 41 12.01 -50.97 -3.47
CA GLU A 41 12.79 -52.24 -3.50
C GLU A 41 12.01 -53.41 -4.10
N ALA A 42 10.67 -53.39 -4.03
CA ALA A 42 9.80 -54.41 -4.60
C ALA A 42 9.52 -54.28 -6.11
N GLY A 43 10.14 -53.33 -6.80
CA GLY A 43 10.09 -53.23 -8.26
C GLY A 43 8.84 -52.55 -8.86
N ALA A 44 7.82 -52.25 -8.06
CA ALA A 44 6.53 -51.73 -8.54
C ALA A 44 6.55 -50.22 -8.94
N ILE A 45 7.56 -49.45 -8.53
CA ILE A 45 7.58 -47.98 -8.69
C ILE A 45 8.58 -47.49 -9.75
N LYS A 46 9.14 -48.37 -10.57
CA LYS A 46 10.07 -47.96 -11.66
C LYS A 46 9.43 -47.04 -12.74
N GLN A 47 8.11 -46.91 -12.73
CA GLN A 47 7.38 -46.09 -13.73
C GLN A 47 7.08 -44.64 -13.28
N HIS A 48 7.25 -44.29 -11.99
CA HIS A 48 6.89 -42.98 -11.48
C HIS A 48 8.11 -42.23 -10.94
N GLU A 49 8.25 -40.96 -11.32
CA GLU A 49 9.38 -40.12 -10.91
C GLU A 49 9.35 -39.75 -9.42
N ASN A 50 8.18 -39.86 -8.76
CA ASN A 50 8.03 -39.51 -7.35
C ASN A 50 6.86 -40.26 -6.66
N ALA A 51 6.90 -40.34 -5.32
CA ALA A 51 5.90 -41.04 -4.52
C ALA A 51 4.48 -40.47 -4.68
N LEU A 52 4.33 -39.18 -4.90
CA LEU A 52 3.04 -38.53 -5.09
C LEU A 52 2.37 -38.94 -6.41
N GLU A 53 3.14 -39.07 -7.49
CA GLU A 53 2.66 -39.58 -8.77
C GLU A 53 2.25 -41.05 -8.68
N ALA A 54 3.03 -41.87 -7.95
CA ALA A 54 2.71 -43.26 -7.71
C ALA A 54 1.35 -43.38 -6.98
N ILE A 55 1.12 -42.58 -5.92
CA ILE A 55 -0.14 -42.61 -5.18
C ILE A 55 -1.30 -42.15 -6.06
N ARG A 56 -1.10 -41.08 -6.86
CA ARG A 56 -2.13 -40.60 -7.78
C ARG A 56 -2.49 -41.61 -8.85
N ALA A 57 -1.52 -42.38 -9.30
CA ALA A 57 -1.73 -43.49 -10.26
C ALA A 57 -2.42 -44.68 -9.63
N GLN A 58 -2.07 -45.02 -8.36
CA GLN A 58 -2.68 -46.12 -7.62
C GLN A 58 -4.13 -45.82 -7.21
N TYR A 59 -4.41 -44.56 -6.84
CA TYR A 59 -5.72 -44.10 -6.39
C TYR A 59 -6.19 -42.92 -7.28
N PRO A 60 -6.56 -43.18 -8.54
CA PRO A 60 -6.90 -42.14 -9.48
C PRO A 60 -8.20 -41.41 -9.08
N VAL A 61 -8.29 -40.17 -9.47
CA VAL A 61 -9.56 -39.45 -9.41
C VAL A 61 -10.53 -40.09 -10.38
N ARG A 62 -11.72 -40.39 -9.90
CA ARG A 62 -12.77 -40.98 -10.75
C ARG A 62 -13.20 -39.96 -11.79
N ARG A 63 -13.52 -40.41 -13.01
CA ARG A 63 -13.94 -39.56 -14.12
C ARG A 63 -15.39 -39.81 -14.47
N GLY A 64 -16.09 -38.73 -14.77
CA GLY A 64 -17.45 -38.80 -15.27
C GLY A 64 -17.54 -39.31 -16.72
N ALA A 65 -18.76 -39.48 -17.22
CA ALA A 65 -19.02 -39.91 -18.60
C ALA A 65 -18.41 -38.94 -19.65
N ASP A 66 -18.26 -37.69 -19.31
CA ASP A 66 -17.60 -36.62 -20.09
C ASP A 66 -16.07 -36.61 -19.96
N LYS A 67 -15.49 -37.59 -19.30
CA LYS A 67 -14.05 -37.74 -18.97
C LYS A 67 -13.50 -36.65 -18.04
N THR A 68 -14.35 -35.74 -17.50
CA THR A 68 -13.93 -34.77 -16.49
C THR A 68 -13.70 -35.46 -15.14
N GLU A 69 -12.79 -34.91 -14.35
CA GLU A 69 -12.54 -35.38 -12.98
C GLU A 69 -13.75 -35.09 -12.10
N LEU A 70 -14.18 -36.07 -11.32
CA LEU A 70 -15.29 -35.95 -10.36
C LEU A 70 -14.79 -35.22 -9.11
N ALA A 71 -14.80 -33.90 -9.19
CA ALA A 71 -14.37 -33.02 -8.12
C ALA A 71 -15.25 -31.78 -8.04
N ILE A 72 -15.40 -31.23 -6.84
CA ILE A 72 -15.91 -29.89 -6.59
C ILE A 72 -14.70 -29.03 -6.28
N PRO A 73 -14.30 -28.10 -7.17
CA PRO A 73 -13.14 -27.26 -6.94
C PRO A 73 -13.39 -26.30 -5.77
N PHE A 74 -12.31 -25.87 -5.12
CA PHE A 74 -12.40 -24.87 -4.07
C PHE A 74 -12.98 -23.55 -4.62
N ASN A 75 -13.89 -22.96 -3.85
CA ASN A 75 -14.46 -21.64 -4.10
C ASN A 75 -14.53 -20.89 -2.77
N SER A 76 -14.24 -19.61 -2.79
CA SER A 76 -14.26 -18.75 -1.60
C SER A 76 -15.64 -18.66 -0.92
N GLY A 77 -16.74 -18.89 -1.66
CA GLY A 77 -18.10 -18.95 -1.11
C GLY A 77 -18.40 -20.23 -0.34
N ILE A 78 -18.03 -21.40 -0.91
CA ILE A 78 -18.28 -22.72 -0.29
C ILE A 78 -17.21 -23.09 0.73
N LYS A 79 -15.97 -22.63 0.55
CA LYS A 79 -14.82 -22.81 1.45
C LYS A 79 -14.40 -24.27 1.69
N PHE A 80 -14.71 -25.17 0.77
CA PHE A 80 -14.23 -26.54 0.76
C PHE A 80 -13.94 -27.02 -0.67
N ASN A 81 -13.21 -28.13 -0.77
CA ASN A 81 -12.95 -28.88 -1.99
C ASN A 81 -13.32 -30.34 -1.74
N LEU A 82 -13.95 -30.98 -2.70
CA LEU A 82 -14.32 -32.39 -2.62
C LEU A 82 -13.80 -33.13 -3.84
N ILE A 83 -13.36 -34.37 -3.65
CA ILE A 83 -12.85 -35.22 -4.71
C ILE A 83 -13.30 -36.66 -4.50
N ILE A 84 -13.69 -37.36 -5.57
CA ILE A 84 -14.10 -38.75 -5.55
C ILE A 84 -12.97 -39.59 -6.16
N ARG A 85 -12.45 -40.56 -5.39
CA ARG A 85 -11.34 -41.41 -5.80
C ARG A 85 -11.72 -42.87 -5.85
N ASP A 86 -11.14 -43.58 -6.81
CA ASP A 86 -11.16 -45.02 -6.89
C ASP A 86 -10.01 -45.58 -6.03
N MET A 87 -10.35 -46.39 -5.06
CA MET A 87 -9.38 -47.01 -4.12
C MET A 87 -8.96 -48.42 -4.54
N GLY A 88 -9.42 -48.89 -5.69
CA GLY A 88 -9.27 -50.26 -6.14
C GLY A 88 -10.30 -51.21 -5.51
N ASN A 89 -10.40 -52.44 -6.02
CA ASN A 89 -11.31 -53.49 -5.53
C ASN A 89 -12.79 -53.05 -5.46
N ASP A 90 -13.25 -52.25 -6.44
CA ASP A 90 -14.59 -51.65 -6.50
C ASP A 90 -14.93 -50.72 -5.32
N GLN A 91 -13.94 -50.27 -4.57
CA GLN A 91 -14.14 -49.34 -3.47
C GLN A 91 -13.94 -47.90 -3.94
N THR A 92 -14.92 -47.05 -3.68
CA THR A 92 -14.89 -45.62 -3.98
C THR A 92 -14.93 -44.83 -2.67
N THR A 93 -14.11 -43.78 -2.58
CA THR A 93 -14.06 -42.93 -1.39
C THR A 93 -14.21 -41.47 -1.81
N VAL A 94 -15.05 -40.75 -1.09
CA VAL A 94 -15.20 -39.32 -1.19
C VAL A 94 -14.30 -38.64 -0.14
N TYR A 95 -13.47 -37.73 -0.57
CA TYR A 95 -12.61 -36.92 0.29
C TYR A 95 -13.07 -35.46 0.27
N LEU A 96 -13.19 -34.90 1.44
CA LEU A 96 -13.52 -33.48 1.65
C LEU A 96 -12.42 -32.81 2.43
N LYS A 97 -11.91 -31.67 1.91
CA LYS A 97 -11.03 -30.80 2.68
C LYS A 97 -11.55 -29.36 2.64
N GLY A 98 -11.39 -28.63 3.71
CA GLY A 98 -11.82 -27.22 3.74
C GLY A 98 -11.71 -26.58 5.10
N ALA A 99 -12.34 -25.42 5.21
CA ALA A 99 -12.42 -24.70 6.46
C ALA A 99 -13.17 -25.53 7.52
N PRO A 100 -12.64 -25.63 8.76
CA PRO A 100 -13.21 -26.47 9.81
C PRO A 100 -14.71 -26.25 10.00
N GLU A 101 -15.17 -24.99 10.03
CA GLU A 101 -16.58 -24.65 10.20
C GLU A 101 -17.52 -25.17 9.10
N LYS A 102 -16.99 -25.56 7.94
CA LYS A 102 -17.75 -26.13 6.84
C LYS A 102 -17.68 -27.65 6.82
N VAL A 103 -16.51 -28.21 7.18
CA VAL A 103 -16.28 -29.65 7.19
C VAL A 103 -16.91 -30.32 8.40
N LEU A 104 -16.69 -29.77 9.62
CA LEU A 104 -17.16 -30.39 10.88
C LEU A 104 -18.69 -30.53 10.95
N LYS A 105 -19.45 -29.64 10.31
CA LYS A 105 -20.92 -29.77 10.20
C LYS A 105 -21.41 -30.99 9.42
N ARG A 106 -20.52 -31.66 8.68
CA ARG A 106 -20.80 -32.82 7.83
C ARG A 106 -20.26 -34.13 8.38
N VAL A 107 -19.59 -34.05 9.53
CA VAL A 107 -18.93 -35.18 10.19
C VAL A 107 -19.91 -35.88 11.12
N SER A 108 -19.90 -37.21 11.12
CA SER A 108 -20.62 -38.04 12.08
C SER A 108 -19.70 -39.07 12.79
N LYS A 109 -18.49 -39.25 12.28
CA LYS A 109 -17.50 -40.16 12.86
C LYS A 109 -16.14 -39.48 12.91
N ILE A 110 -15.27 -39.96 13.78
CA ILE A 110 -13.88 -39.52 13.90
C ILE A 110 -12.95 -40.71 13.81
N LEU A 111 -11.81 -40.53 13.15
CA LEU A 111 -10.77 -41.55 13.04
C LEU A 111 -9.77 -41.33 14.18
N LEU A 112 -9.70 -42.28 15.09
CA LEU A 112 -8.80 -42.27 16.24
C LEU A 112 -7.79 -43.41 16.16
N ARG A 113 -6.75 -43.36 16.98
CA ARG A 113 -5.83 -44.48 17.19
C ARG A 113 -6.16 -45.15 18.50
N ASP A 114 -6.32 -46.48 18.43
CA ASP A 114 -6.42 -47.31 19.63
C ASP A 114 -5.07 -47.45 20.35
N ASP A 115 -5.07 -48.06 21.53
CA ASP A 115 -3.86 -48.30 22.33
C ASP A 115 -2.83 -49.20 21.60
N ALA A 116 -3.26 -49.99 20.64
CA ALA A 116 -2.41 -50.83 19.79
C ALA A 116 -1.85 -50.08 18.57
N GLY A 117 -2.27 -48.80 18.36
CA GLY A 117 -1.84 -47.95 17.25
C GLY A 117 -2.64 -48.13 15.96
N ASN A 118 -3.71 -48.94 15.95
CA ASN A 118 -4.58 -49.11 14.79
C ASN A 118 -5.54 -47.96 14.66
N LEU A 119 -5.98 -47.67 13.43
CA LEU A 119 -6.97 -46.66 13.14
C LEU A 119 -8.38 -47.25 13.32
N VAL A 120 -9.17 -46.61 14.20
CA VAL A 120 -10.55 -47.02 14.49
C VAL A 120 -11.48 -45.85 14.25
N GLU A 121 -12.64 -46.11 13.65
CA GLU A 121 -13.69 -45.10 13.49
C GLU A 121 -14.62 -45.12 14.69
N GLU A 122 -14.75 -44.00 15.37
CA GLU A 122 -15.65 -43.80 16.50
C GLU A 122 -16.73 -42.76 16.14
N GLU A 123 -17.80 -42.74 16.93
CA GLU A 123 -18.87 -41.74 16.75
C GLU A 123 -18.34 -40.35 17.12
N TYR A 124 -18.66 -39.34 16.27
CA TYR A 124 -18.31 -37.96 16.54
C TYR A 124 -19.34 -37.36 17.48
N ASP A 125 -19.19 -37.66 18.75
CA ASP A 125 -20.06 -37.20 19.85
C ASP A 125 -19.81 -35.75 20.26
N ALA A 126 -20.55 -35.28 21.25
CA ALA A 126 -20.44 -33.90 21.75
C ALA A 126 -19.05 -33.63 22.37
N ILE A 127 -18.37 -34.63 22.94
CA ILE A 127 -17.05 -34.48 23.53
C ILE A 127 -16.01 -34.34 22.42
N ALA A 128 -16.01 -35.22 21.45
CA ALA A 128 -15.13 -35.12 20.27
C ALA A 128 -15.31 -33.81 19.50
N ALA A 129 -16.56 -33.34 19.39
CA ALA A 129 -16.87 -32.05 18.78
C ALA A 129 -16.25 -30.90 19.57
N PHE A 130 -16.41 -30.88 20.88
CA PHE A 130 -15.84 -29.87 21.76
C PHE A 130 -14.30 -29.86 21.71
N GLU A 131 -13.68 -31.01 21.79
CA GLU A 131 -12.21 -31.13 21.72
C GLU A 131 -11.65 -30.68 20.36
N THR A 132 -12.33 -31.04 19.28
CA THR A 132 -11.95 -30.62 17.92
C THR A 132 -12.07 -29.11 17.75
N GLU A 133 -13.15 -28.51 18.27
CA GLU A 133 -13.36 -27.08 18.18
C GLU A 133 -12.40 -26.29 19.08
N ALA A 134 -12.09 -26.82 20.26
CA ALA A 134 -11.06 -26.28 21.16
C ALA A 134 -9.66 -26.32 20.49
N ALA A 135 -9.33 -27.42 19.82
CA ALA A 135 -8.07 -27.55 19.07
C ALA A 135 -8.02 -26.54 17.90
N ASN A 136 -9.10 -26.42 17.14
CA ASN A 136 -9.21 -25.42 16.05
C ASN A 136 -9.04 -24.00 16.57
N SER A 137 -9.70 -23.65 17.68
CA SER A 137 -9.57 -22.35 18.32
C SER A 137 -8.16 -22.08 18.82
N ARG A 138 -7.50 -23.07 19.43
CA ARG A 138 -6.11 -22.96 19.89
C ARG A 138 -5.14 -22.68 18.75
N PHE A 139 -5.25 -23.40 17.62
CA PHE A 139 -4.46 -23.11 16.43
C PHE A 139 -4.74 -21.71 15.86
N GLY A 140 -6.01 -21.30 15.85
CA GLY A 140 -6.41 -19.96 15.45
C GLY A 140 -5.77 -18.86 16.31
N LEU A 141 -5.73 -19.06 17.64
CA LEU A 141 -5.07 -18.14 18.58
C LEU A 141 -3.56 -18.04 18.38
N MET A 142 -2.92 -19.09 17.82
CA MET A 142 -1.51 -19.06 17.41
C MET A 142 -1.30 -18.32 16.08
N GLY A 143 -2.37 -17.90 15.42
CA GLY A 143 -2.33 -17.26 14.09
C GLY A 143 -2.14 -18.24 12.95
N GLU A 144 -2.51 -19.51 13.15
CA GLU A 144 -2.37 -20.56 12.15
C GLU A 144 -3.66 -20.76 11.36
N ARG A 145 -3.52 -21.02 10.07
CA ARG A 145 -4.65 -21.38 9.20
C ARG A 145 -4.94 -22.86 9.35
N VAL A 146 -6.16 -23.23 9.74
CA VAL A 146 -6.56 -24.62 9.97
C VAL A 146 -7.38 -25.13 8.78
N LEU A 147 -7.05 -26.35 8.32
CA LEU A 147 -7.80 -27.12 7.36
C LEU A 147 -8.27 -28.43 8.00
N ALA A 148 -9.54 -28.74 7.84
CA ALA A 148 -10.12 -30.04 8.23
C ALA A 148 -10.16 -30.99 7.03
N PHE A 149 -9.90 -32.25 7.29
CA PHE A 149 -9.96 -33.33 6.33
C PHE A 149 -10.96 -34.36 6.79
N ALA A 150 -11.88 -34.73 5.91
CA ALA A 150 -12.87 -35.76 6.15
C ALA A 150 -12.99 -36.69 4.95
N ARG A 151 -13.46 -37.93 5.18
CA ARG A 151 -13.70 -38.93 4.13
C ARG A 151 -14.97 -39.70 4.40
N ILE A 152 -15.51 -40.32 3.38
CA ILE A 152 -16.51 -41.36 3.52
C ILE A 152 -16.27 -42.44 2.47
N GLU A 153 -16.27 -43.69 2.92
CA GLU A 153 -16.19 -44.87 2.05
C GLU A 153 -17.61 -45.19 1.56
N LEU A 154 -17.76 -45.34 0.27
CA LEU A 154 -19.05 -45.63 -0.34
C LEU A 154 -19.27 -47.16 -0.41
N ASP A 155 -20.48 -47.60 -0.06
CA ASP A 155 -20.85 -49.01 -0.22
C ASP A 155 -20.85 -49.41 -1.71
N SER A 156 -20.02 -50.36 -2.08
CA SER A 156 -19.89 -50.87 -3.45
C SER A 156 -21.18 -51.41 -4.06
N ARG A 157 -22.14 -51.84 -3.21
CA ARG A 157 -23.47 -52.28 -3.66
C ARG A 157 -24.34 -51.12 -4.10
N ALA A 158 -24.26 -50.00 -3.38
CA ALA A 158 -25.01 -48.77 -3.69
C ALA A 158 -24.33 -47.89 -4.75
N TYR A 159 -23.00 -48.01 -4.87
CA TYR A 159 -22.16 -47.21 -5.76
C TYR A 159 -21.16 -48.08 -6.51
N PRO A 160 -21.63 -48.93 -7.44
CA PRO A 160 -20.76 -49.83 -8.21
C PRO A 160 -19.77 -49.03 -9.07
N SER A 161 -18.74 -49.68 -9.62
CA SER A 161 -17.70 -49.07 -10.44
C SER A 161 -18.20 -48.27 -11.65
N ASN A 162 -19.39 -48.63 -12.16
CA ASN A 162 -20.06 -47.94 -13.27
C ASN A 162 -21.06 -46.81 -12.84
N TYR A 163 -21.17 -46.54 -11.54
CA TYR A 163 -22.08 -45.50 -11.05
C TYR A 163 -21.68 -44.11 -11.58
N ALA A 164 -22.64 -43.42 -12.18
CA ALA A 164 -22.43 -42.10 -12.76
C ALA A 164 -22.71 -40.99 -11.71
N PHE A 165 -21.65 -40.51 -11.07
CA PHE A 165 -21.73 -39.42 -10.12
C PHE A 165 -21.96 -38.08 -10.85
N ASP A 166 -22.74 -37.20 -10.25
CA ASP A 166 -22.95 -35.84 -10.75
C ASP A 166 -22.45 -34.80 -9.74
N THR A 167 -21.25 -34.31 -9.95
CA THR A 167 -20.65 -33.26 -9.10
C THR A 167 -21.09 -31.84 -9.47
N LYS A 168 -21.89 -31.64 -10.52
CA LYS A 168 -22.37 -30.31 -10.93
C LYS A 168 -23.62 -29.91 -10.16
N GLU A 169 -24.48 -30.88 -9.81
CA GLU A 169 -25.75 -30.66 -9.12
C GLU A 169 -25.64 -30.74 -7.58
N TRP A 170 -24.42 -30.85 -7.03
CA TRP A 170 -24.17 -31.08 -5.61
C TRP A 170 -24.91 -30.09 -4.68
N ALA A 171 -25.02 -28.82 -5.09
CA ALA A 171 -25.63 -27.76 -4.27
C ALA A 171 -27.12 -28.00 -4.01
N LYS A 172 -27.82 -28.73 -4.88
CA LYS A 172 -29.21 -29.13 -4.68
C LYS A 172 -29.37 -30.24 -3.65
N TRP A 173 -28.31 -30.95 -3.36
CA TRP A 173 -28.30 -32.11 -2.47
C TRP A 173 -27.71 -31.81 -1.09
N ASP A 174 -26.99 -30.73 -0.96
CA ASP A 174 -26.36 -30.32 0.31
C ASP A 174 -27.46 -29.98 1.33
N GLY A 175 -27.53 -30.73 2.43
CA GLY A 175 -28.53 -30.57 3.47
C GLY A 175 -29.91 -31.24 3.18
N ALA A 176 -30.06 -31.97 2.08
CA ALA A 176 -31.34 -32.62 1.72
C ALA A 176 -31.69 -33.86 2.59
N GLY A 177 -30.81 -34.24 3.52
CA GLY A 177 -31.06 -35.32 4.49
C GLY A 177 -31.00 -36.75 3.95
N TRP A 178 -30.60 -36.94 2.70
CA TRP A 178 -30.42 -38.32 2.15
C TRP A 178 -29.16 -38.97 2.71
N THR A 179 -29.29 -40.29 2.92
CA THR A 179 -28.20 -41.16 3.34
C THR A 179 -27.87 -42.18 2.23
N GLN A 180 -26.80 -42.97 2.39
CA GLN A 180 -26.46 -44.02 1.42
C GLN A 180 -27.58 -45.06 1.25
N ASP A 181 -28.34 -45.32 2.29
CA ASP A 181 -29.43 -46.29 2.32
C ASP A 181 -30.80 -45.72 1.86
N SER A 182 -30.89 -44.44 1.56
CA SER A 182 -32.13 -43.80 1.13
C SER A 182 -32.61 -44.38 -0.21
N PRO A 183 -33.86 -44.91 -0.29
CA PRO A 183 -34.35 -45.58 -1.49
C PRO A 183 -34.67 -44.62 -2.66
N ASN A 184 -34.96 -43.35 -2.37
CA ASN A 184 -35.38 -42.33 -3.34
C ASN A 184 -34.31 -41.26 -3.62
N LYS A 185 -33.03 -41.60 -3.47
CA LYS A 185 -31.95 -40.67 -3.78
C LYS A 185 -31.87 -40.36 -5.27
N PRO A 186 -31.60 -39.10 -5.67
CA PRO A 186 -31.49 -38.72 -7.08
C PRO A 186 -30.38 -39.48 -7.81
N ALA A 187 -30.54 -39.66 -9.11
CA ALA A 187 -29.50 -40.23 -9.95
C ALA A 187 -28.24 -39.34 -9.90
N GLY A 188 -27.08 -39.99 -9.73
CA GLY A 188 -25.79 -39.29 -9.60
C GLY A 188 -25.48 -38.72 -8.21
N TRP A 189 -26.39 -38.89 -7.25
CA TRP A 189 -26.19 -38.44 -5.88
C TRP A 189 -25.06 -39.15 -5.17
N PHE A 190 -24.35 -38.46 -4.29
CA PHE A 190 -23.35 -39.00 -3.37
C PHE A 190 -23.45 -38.28 -2.00
N PRO A 191 -23.02 -38.93 -0.91
CA PRO A 191 -23.15 -38.37 0.43
C PRO A 191 -22.17 -37.23 0.64
N MET A 192 -22.69 -36.12 1.16
CA MET A 192 -21.93 -34.94 1.59
C MET A 192 -21.99 -34.73 3.11
N SER A 193 -22.70 -35.57 3.82
CA SER A 193 -22.82 -35.63 5.28
C SER A 193 -22.58 -37.06 5.75
N GLY A 194 -22.41 -37.27 7.05
CA GLY A 194 -22.05 -38.57 7.59
C GLY A 194 -20.58 -38.98 7.35
N LEU A 195 -19.72 -37.95 7.19
CA LEU A 195 -18.30 -38.13 6.92
C LEU A 195 -17.53 -38.54 8.19
N THR A 196 -16.42 -39.23 8.02
CA THR A 196 -15.44 -39.50 9.08
C THR A 196 -14.37 -38.44 9.07
N LEU A 197 -14.19 -37.74 10.18
CA LEU A 197 -13.10 -36.76 10.36
C LEU A 197 -11.76 -37.49 10.40
N VAL A 198 -10.86 -37.13 9.50
CA VAL A 198 -9.48 -37.68 9.48
C VAL A 198 -8.57 -36.86 10.41
N GLY A 199 -8.80 -35.57 10.51
CA GLY A 199 -8.05 -34.67 11.38
C GLY A 199 -8.01 -33.23 10.91
N LEU A 200 -7.33 -32.42 11.72
CA LEU A 200 -7.03 -31.02 11.43
C LEU A 200 -5.55 -30.89 11.06
N VAL A 201 -5.25 -30.04 10.10
CA VAL A 201 -3.87 -29.64 9.76
C VAL A 201 -3.77 -28.13 9.89
N SER A 202 -2.85 -27.66 10.72
CA SER A 202 -2.57 -26.24 10.85
C SER A 202 -1.39 -25.84 9.95
N LEU A 203 -1.50 -24.66 9.39
CA LEU A 203 -0.51 -24.05 8.49
C LEU A 203 -0.08 -22.72 9.10
N ASN A 204 1.20 -22.62 9.43
CA ASN A 204 1.78 -21.38 9.91
C ASN A 204 2.35 -20.61 8.73
N ASP A 205 1.78 -19.43 8.49
CA ASP A 205 2.28 -18.46 7.51
C ASP A 205 2.76 -17.22 8.27
N PRO A 206 4.04 -17.17 8.67
CA PRO A 206 4.54 -16.07 9.48
C PRO A 206 4.56 -14.78 8.66
N PRO A 207 4.32 -13.61 9.30
CA PRO A 207 4.50 -12.33 8.65
C PRO A 207 5.90 -12.20 8.05
N ARG A 208 6.00 -11.47 6.94
CA ARG A 208 7.29 -11.19 6.33
C ARG A 208 8.18 -10.39 7.29
N PRO A 209 9.52 -10.52 7.18
CA PRO A 209 10.44 -9.79 8.04
C PRO A 209 10.23 -8.28 7.97
N LYS A 210 10.38 -7.58 9.10
CA LYS A 210 10.28 -6.12 9.27
C LYS A 210 8.88 -5.51 9.08
N VAL A 211 7.82 -6.30 8.89
CA VAL A 211 6.45 -5.77 8.76
C VAL A 211 6.01 -5.11 10.07
N ASP A 212 6.32 -5.69 11.20
CA ASP A 212 6.05 -5.16 12.54
C ASP A 212 6.66 -3.77 12.76
N VAL A 213 7.94 -3.59 12.41
CA VAL A 213 8.64 -2.30 12.47
C VAL A 213 8.04 -1.30 11.48
N SER A 214 7.65 -1.78 10.30
CA SER A 214 7.05 -0.93 9.26
C SER A 214 5.69 -0.39 9.68
N VAL A 215 4.85 -1.22 10.30
CA VAL A 215 3.56 -0.78 10.86
C VAL A 215 3.77 0.26 11.97
N GLN A 216 4.77 0.07 12.85
CA GLN A 216 5.12 1.07 13.87
C GLN A 216 5.54 2.40 13.25
N LYS A 217 6.38 2.39 12.20
CA LYS A 217 6.77 3.61 11.47
C LYS A 217 5.56 4.31 10.83
N CYS A 218 4.63 3.55 10.23
CA CYS A 218 3.38 4.12 9.70
C CYS A 218 2.59 4.83 10.81
N ARG A 219 2.46 4.20 11.99
CA ARG A 219 1.74 4.81 13.13
C ARG A 219 2.43 6.07 13.63
N ALA A 220 3.76 6.07 13.78
CA ALA A 220 4.54 7.26 14.13
C ALA A 220 4.33 8.38 13.12
N ALA A 221 4.26 8.03 11.83
CA ALA A 221 3.97 8.97 10.75
C ALA A 221 2.49 9.43 10.70
N GLY A 222 1.64 9.01 11.64
CA GLY A 222 0.22 9.33 11.67
C GLY A 222 -0.61 8.62 10.58
N VAL A 223 -0.08 7.56 9.97
CA VAL A 223 -0.77 6.75 8.98
C VAL A 223 -1.43 5.57 9.69
N LYS A 224 -2.75 5.49 9.61
CA LYS A 224 -3.53 4.39 10.17
C LYS A 224 -3.42 3.15 9.29
N VAL A 225 -3.12 2.01 9.90
CA VAL A 225 -3.05 0.71 9.22
C VAL A 225 -4.26 -0.12 9.60
N ILE A 226 -5.06 -0.52 8.61
CA ILE A 226 -6.24 -1.39 8.77
C ILE A 226 -5.94 -2.72 8.10
N MET A 227 -6.14 -3.82 8.82
CA MET A 227 -6.00 -5.16 8.24
C MET A 227 -7.35 -5.66 7.73
N VAL A 228 -7.38 -6.13 6.49
CA VAL A 228 -8.58 -6.70 5.86
C VAL A 228 -8.22 -8.07 5.29
N THR A 229 -8.75 -9.14 5.89
CA THR A 229 -8.36 -10.51 5.56
C THR A 229 -9.56 -11.45 5.35
N GLY A 230 -9.33 -12.51 4.57
CA GLY A 230 -10.25 -13.64 4.46
C GLY A 230 -10.15 -14.66 5.61
N ASP A 231 -9.18 -14.52 6.50
CA ASP A 231 -8.94 -15.42 7.62
C ASP A 231 -10.00 -15.28 8.73
N GLN A 232 -10.01 -16.26 9.63
CA GLN A 232 -10.93 -16.24 10.78
C GLN A 232 -10.57 -15.13 11.78
N PRO A 233 -11.53 -14.58 12.54
CA PRO A 233 -11.27 -13.53 13.52
C PRO A 233 -10.16 -13.84 14.52
N PRO A 234 -10.07 -15.05 15.15
CA PRO A 234 -8.98 -15.35 16.07
C PRO A 234 -7.61 -15.33 15.40
N THR A 235 -7.52 -15.89 14.17
CA THR A 235 -6.29 -15.90 13.38
C THR A 235 -5.89 -14.48 12.97
N ALA A 236 -6.86 -13.68 12.50
CA ALA A 236 -6.66 -12.30 12.11
C ALA A 236 -6.19 -11.44 13.29
N ALA A 237 -6.80 -11.60 14.47
CA ALA A 237 -6.39 -10.92 15.71
C ALA A 237 -4.94 -11.28 16.08
N ALA A 238 -4.60 -12.57 16.08
CA ALA A 238 -3.27 -13.06 16.42
C ALA A 238 -2.19 -12.53 15.46
N ILE A 239 -2.47 -12.47 14.15
CA ILE A 239 -1.56 -11.90 13.16
C ILE A 239 -1.44 -10.40 13.35
N ALA A 240 -2.56 -9.69 13.52
CA ALA A 240 -2.58 -8.25 13.74
C ALA A 240 -1.76 -7.84 14.98
N HIS A 241 -1.76 -8.70 16.00
CA HIS A 241 -0.93 -8.58 17.19
C HIS A 241 0.57 -8.72 16.87
N LYS A 242 0.93 -9.79 16.13
CA LYS A 242 2.31 -10.06 15.74
C LYS A 242 2.93 -8.93 14.90
N VAL A 243 2.11 -8.21 14.12
CA VAL A 243 2.54 -7.11 13.25
C VAL A 243 2.27 -5.71 13.84
N ASN A 244 1.91 -5.61 15.14
CA ASN A 244 1.65 -4.34 15.85
C ASN A 244 0.49 -3.49 15.27
N ILE A 245 -0.44 -4.09 14.56
CA ILE A 245 -1.72 -3.43 14.21
C ILE A 245 -2.62 -3.36 15.44
N ILE A 246 -2.66 -4.42 16.26
CA ILE A 246 -3.24 -4.41 17.60
C ILE A 246 -2.08 -4.38 18.60
N THR A 247 -2.04 -3.35 19.46
CA THR A 247 -0.95 -3.16 20.42
C THR A 247 -1.24 -3.79 21.78
N ASP A 248 -2.48 -3.71 22.24
CA ASP A 248 -2.90 -4.20 23.55
C ASP A 248 -4.14 -5.09 23.42
N PRO A 249 -3.98 -6.43 23.56
CA PRO A 249 -5.11 -7.36 23.51
C PRO A 249 -6.15 -7.12 24.59
N ALA A 250 -5.76 -6.59 25.76
CA ALA A 250 -6.68 -6.32 26.85
C ALA A 250 -7.69 -5.20 26.49
N LYS A 251 -7.35 -4.36 25.52
CA LYS A 251 -8.20 -3.28 25.00
C LYS A 251 -8.93 -3.63 23.71
N GLU A 252 -8.90 -4.90 23.32
CA GLU A 252 -9.71 -5.40 22.21
C GLU A 252 -11.18 -5.54 22.63
N PHE A 253 -12.08 -5.18 21.73
CA PHE A 253 -13.53 -5.19 21.94
C PHE A 253 -14.07 -6.51 22.50
N ASN A 254 -13.70 -7.66 21.92
CA ASN A 254 -14.17 -8.96 22.37
C ASN A 254 -13.63 -9.32 23.76
N THR A 255 -12.38 -8.99 24.05
CA THR A 255 -11.74 -9.21 25.34
C THR A 255 -12.40 -8.38 26.45
N ILE A 256 -12.74 -7.12 26.16
CA ILE A 256 -13.47 -6.25 27.07
C ILE A 256 -14.87 -6.80 27.31
N LEU A 257 -15.57 -7.22 26.24
CA LEU A 257 -16.93 -7.75 26.34
C LEU A 257 -17.01 -9.03 27.17
N GLU A 258 -15.98 -9.88 27.13
CA GLU A 258 -15.93 -11.14 27.86
C GLU A 258 -15.49 -10.98 29.33
N ASN A 259 -14.58 -10.04 29.59
CA ASN A 259 -13.88 -9.97 30.89
C ASN A 259 -14.29 -8.79 31.78
N GLU A 260 -14.92 -7.75 31.23
CA GLU A 260 -15.31 -6.59 32.04
C GLU A 260 -16.78 -6.65 32.50
N LEU A 261 -17.01 -6.12 33.68
CA LEU A 261 -18.33 -5.88 34.21
C LEU A 261 -18.72 -4.41 34.02
N GLY A 262 -19.98 -4.17 33.66
CA GLY A 262 -20.55 -2.84 33.57
C GLY A 262 -20.63 -2.16 34.93
N LYS A 263 -21.01 -0.88 34.96
CA LYS A 263 -21.15 -0.08 36.20
C LYS A 263 -22.12 -0.68 37.24
N ASP A 264 -23.04 -1.52 36.77
CA ASP A 264 -24.06 -2.19 37.60
C ASP A 264 -23.66 -3.61 38.01
N GLY A 265 -22.40 -4.04 37.81
CA GLY A 265 -21.93 -5.39 38.13
C GLY A 265 -22.49 -6.48 37.22
N LYS A 266 -23.17 -6.11 36.15
CA LYS A 266 -23.63 -7.00 35.06
C LYS A 266 -22.59 -7.05 33.91
N PRO A 267 -22.64 -8.06 33.03
CA PRO A 267 -21.80 -8.06 31.84
C PRO A 267 -21.95 -6.73 31.11
N ILE A 268 -20.82 -6.18 30.62
CA ILE A 268 -20.77 -4.91 29.90
C ILE A 268 -21.60 -5.01 28.61
N THR A 269 -22.29 -3.95 28.23
CA THR A 269 -23.03 -3.90 26.96
C THR A 269 -22.08 -3.72 25.78
N GLU A 270 -22.52 -4.15 24.58
CA GLU A 270 -21.71 -3.93 23.37
C GLU A 270 -21.40 -2.44 23.12
N GLU A 271 -22.30 -1.53 23.50
CA GLU A 271 -22.11 -0.08 23.33
C GLU A 271 -21.01 0.45 24.26
N GLU A 272 -21.07 0.07 25.53
CA GLU A 272 -20.05 0.44 26.52
C GLU A 272 -18.68 -0.18 26.18
N ALA A 273 -18.66 -1.43 25.70
CA ALA A 273 -17.45 -2.09 25.26
C ALA A 273 -16.88 -1.39 24.00
N LEU A 274 -17.73 -0.97 23.09
CA LEU A 274 -17.32 -0.22 21.89
C LEU A 274 -16.74 1.16 22.27
N GLU A 275 -17.29 1.85 23.24
CA GLU A 275 -16.74 3.13 23.71
C GLU A 275 -15.34 2.97 24.32
N LYS A 276 -15.15 1.94 25.14
CA LYS A 276 -13.89 1.70 25.86
C LYS A 276 -12.79 1.08 25.00
N CYS A 277 -13.14 0.31 23.98
CA CYS A 277 -12.14 -0.41 23.19
C CYS A 277 -11.27 0.52 22.34
N GLN A 278 -9.99 0.18 22.25
CA GLN A 278 -9.02 0.77 21.35
C GLN A 278 -8.92 -0.03 20.05
N ALA A 279 -8.99 -1.36 20.15
CA ALA A 279 -8.91 -2.28 19.06
C ALA A 279 -10.24 -3.01 18.82
N ILE A 280 -10.59 -3.23 17.55
CA ILE A 280 -11.79 -3.98 17.17
C ILE A 280 -11.50 -4.96 16.02
N VAL A 281 -11.96 -6.22 16.20
CA VAL A 281 -11.93 -7.25 15.19
C VAL A 281 -13.35 -7.55 14.73
N ILE A 282 -13.65 -7.30 13.47
CA ILE A 282 -15.00 -7.34 12.90
C ILE A 282 -15.12 -8.50 11.92
N HIS A 283 -16.11 -9.36 12.13
CA HIS A 283 -16.43 -10.43 11.18
C HIS A 283 -17.20 -9.89 9.96
N GLY A 284 -16.88 -10.39 8.76
CA GLY A 284 -17.51 -9.95 7.52
C GLY A 284 -19.04 -10.06 7.51
N ASP A 285 -19.63 -11.08 8.17
CA ASP A 285 -21.08 -11.20 8.28
C ASP A 285 -21.71 -10.07 9.13
N LYS A 286 -20.98 -9.55 10.15
CA LYS A 286 -21.43 -8.40 10.95
C LYS A 286 -21.37 -7.12 10.10
N LEU A 287 -20.30 -6.98 9.31
CA LEU A 287 -20.16 -5.88 8.34
C LEU A 287 -21.30 -5.86 7.32
N ALA A 288 -21.65 -7.01 6.73
CA ALA A 288 -22.74 -7.10 5.77
C ALA A 288 -24.10 -6.71 6.36
N ARG A 289 -24.38 -7.17 7.60
CA ARG A 289 -25.63 -6.85 8.29
C ARG A 289 -25.79 -5.38 8.62
N VAL A 290 -24.70 -4.75 9.09
CA VAL A 290 -24.72 -3.33 9.43
C VAL A 290 -24.84 -2.48 8.17
N HIS A 291 -24.13 -2.81 7.10
CA HIS A 291 -24.25 -2.10 5.83
C HIS A 291 -25.67 -2.19 5.23
N ALA A 292 -26.29 -3.36 5.23
CA ALA A 292 -27.66 -3.50 4.76
C ALA A 292 -28.67 -2.69 5.60
N SER A 293 -28.39 -2.46 6.89
CA SER A 293 -29.20 -1.58 7.72
C SER A 293 -28.92 -0.10 7.46
N GLU A 294 -27.68 0.26 7.10
CA GLU A 294 -27.30 1.64 6.74
C GLU A 294 -27.91 2.11 5.43
N GLU A 295 -28.06 1.22 4.43
CA GLU A 295 -28.72 1.55 3.16
C GLU A 295 -30.19 1.98 3.31
N ALA A 296 -30.80 1.66 4.47
CA ALA A 296 -32.20 1.99 4.79
C ALA A 296 -32.33 3.27 5.65
N LEU A 297 -31.23 3.92 6.05
CA LEU A 297 -31.22 5.07 6.95
C LEU A 297 -30.79 6.35 6.20
N ASP A 298 -31.30 7.51 6.63
CA ASP A 298 -30.87 8.81 6.13
C ASP A 298 -29.49 9.21 6.68
N ASP A 299 -28.75 10.06 5.96
CA ASP A 299 -27.36 10.45 6.28
C ASP A 299 -27.17 10.99 7.71
N ASP A 300 -28.17 11.66 8.29
CA ASP A 300 -28.14 12.19 9.67
C ASP A 300 -28.29 11.09 10.74
N GLU A 301 -28.93 9.97 10.41
CA GLU A 301 -29.06 8.80 11.32
C GLU A 301 -27.83 7.90 11.24
N ILE A 302 -27.17 7.84 10.09
CA ILE A 302 -25.91 7.11 9.88
C ILE A 302 -24.81 7.66 10.81
N GLU A 303 -24.80 8.96 11.09
CA GLU A 303 -23.78 9.60 11.95
C GLU A 303 -23.94 9.26 13.43
N LYS A 304 -25.13 8.84 13.85
CA LYS A 304 -25.48 8.55 15.27
C LYS A 304 -25.52 7.06 15.62
N GLY A 305 -25.48 6.16 14.64
CA GLY A 305 -25.66 4.73 14.85
C GLY A 305 -24.38 3.89 14.88
N ARG A 306 -24.54 2.58 15.05
CA ARG A 306 -23.48 1.57 14.89
C ARG A 306 -23.18 1.38 13.42
N THR A 307 -22.41 2.26 12.85
CA THR A 307 -22.10 2.29 11.41
C THR A 307 -20.70 1.72 11.16
N VAL A 308 -20.46 1.29 9.93
CA VAL A 308 -19.10 0.92 9.47
C VAL A 308 -18.11 2.05 9.75
N MET A 309 -18.54 3.30 9.61
CA MET A 309 -17.73 4.49 9.90
C MET A 309 -17.33 4.59 11.37
N SER A 310 -18.20 4.19 12.33
CA SER A 310 -17.88 4.21 13.76
C SER A 310 -16.75 3.24 14.11
N TRP A 311 -16.69 2.10 13.44
CA TRP A 311 -15.60 1.15 13.59
C TRP A 311 -14.29 1.67 12.99
N ILE A 312 -14.37 2.26 11.79
CA ILE A 312 -13.19 2.83 11.11
C ILE A 312 -12.59 3.99 11.93
N ARG A 313 -13.36 4.69 12.73
CA ARG A 313 -12.85 5.76 13.62
C ARG A 313 -11.99 5.24 14.78
N LYS A 314 -12.08 3.95 15.14
CA LYS A 314 -11.22 3.35 16.17
C LYS A 314 -9.77 3.31 15.72
N ASP A 315 -8.83 3.39 16.65
CA ASP A 315 -7.40 3.48 16.32
C ASP A 315 -6.88 2.20 15.64
N GLU A 316 -7.33 1.04 16.09
CA GLU A 316 -6.86 -0.27 15.68
C GLU A 316 -8.02 -1.11 15.15
N VAL A 317 -8.03 -1.40 13.85
CA VAL A 317 -9.17 -2.05 13.19
C VAL A 317 -8.71 -3.22 12.34
N VAL A 318 -9.39 -4.34 12.51
CA VAL A 318 -9.20 -5.56 11.73
C VAL A 318 -10.55 -6.05 11.21
N PHE A 319 -10.64 -6.27 9.91
CA PHE A 319 -11.79 -6.92 9.28
C PHE A 319 -11.40 -8.34 8.87
N ALA A 320 -12.10 -9.32 9.44
CA ALA A 320 -11.84 -10.75 9.23
C ALA A 320 -12.98 -11.41 8.44
N ARG A 321 -12.69 -12.47 7.70
CA ARG A 321 -13.67 -13.21 6.86
C ARG A 321 -14.38 -12.33 5.83
N THR A 322 -13.66 -11.37 5.25
CA THR A 322 -14.22 -10.45 4.25
C THR A 322 -14.30 -11.07 2.86
N THR A 323 -15.32 -10.66 2.13
CA THR A 323 -15.51 -10.94 0.68
C THR A 323 -14.94 -9.79 -0.15
N PRO A 324 -14.71 -9.96 -1.47
CA PRO A 324 -14.22 -8.88 -2.33
C PRO A 324 -15.10 -7.61 -2.31
N SER A 325 -16.43 -7.78 -2.31
CA SER A 325 -17.38 -6.66 -2.22
C SER A 325 -17.27 -5.90 -0.90
N GLN A 326 -17.03 -6.61 0.21
CA GLN A 326 -16.84 -6.00 1.52
C GLN A 326 -15.52 -5.24 1.63
N LYS A 327 -14.45 -5.72 0.94
CA LYS A 327 -13.18 -4.97 0.86
C LYS A 327 -13.37 -3.62 0.17
N LEU A 328 -14.13 -3.60 -0.93
CA LEU A 328 -14.50 -2.37 -1.64
C LEU A 328 -15.28 -1.41 -0.73
N LEU A 329 -16.29 -1.91 -0.03
CA LEU A 329 -17.09 -1.15 0.90
C LEU A 329 -16.27 -0.46 2.00
N ILE A 330 -15.28 -1.16 2.57
CA ILE A 330 -14.37 -0.60 3.59
C ILE A 330 -13.59 0.59 3.01
N VAL A 331 -13.09 0.48 1.77
CA VAL A 331 -12.36 1.56 1.10
C VAL A 331 -13.27 2.76 0.89
N GLU A 332 -14.49 2.56 0.39
CA GLU A 332 -15.46 3.63 0.19
C GLU A 332 -15.85 4.32 1.50
N ALA A 333 -16.05 3.55 2.58
CA ALA A 333 -16.35 4.10 3.89
C ALA A 333 -15.18 4.95 4.44
N CYS A 334 -13.92 4.53 4.24
CA CYS A 334 -12.76 5.34 4.58
C CYS A 334 -12.69 6.64 3.77
N GLN A 335 -12.98 6.58 2.47
CA GLN A 335 -13.00 7.75 1.58
C GLN A 335 -14.14 8.72 1.95
N ARG A 336 -15.32 8.23 2.32
CA ARG A 336 -16.44 9.06 2.83
C ARG A 336 -16.09 9.80 4.11
N LEU A 337 -15.25 9.21 4.97
CA LEU A 337 -14.69 9.89 6.15
C LEU A 337 -13.63 10.95 5.80
N GLY A 338 -13.30 11.11 4.52
CA GLY A 338 -12.32 12.08 4.04
C GLY A 338 -10.87 11.63 4.14
N HIS A 339 -10.63 10.34 4.37
CA HIS A 339 -9.28 9.77 4.37
C HIS A 339 -8.78 9.52 2.95
N ILE A 340 -7.48 9.72 2.75
CA ILE A 340 -6.76 9.26 1.56
C ILE A 340 -6.33 7.82 1.82
N VAL A 341 -6.82 6.90 1.00
CA VAL A 341 -6.69 5.46 1.22
C VAL A 341 -5.70 4.86 0.24
N ALA A 342 -4.70 4.15 0.77
CA ALA A 342 -3.88 3.24 0.00
C ALA A 342 -4.32 1.80 0.30
N VAL A 343 -4.46 0.98 -0.73
CA VAL A 343 -4.81 -0.45 -0.60
C VAL A 343 -3.70 -1.29 -1.19
N THR A 344 -3.28 -2.30 -0.45
CA THR A 344 -2.30 -3.29 -0.92
C THR A 344 -2.95 -4.66 -0.99
N GLY A 345 -2.66 -5.40 -2.06
CA GLY A 345 -3.17 -6.75 -2.26
C GLY A 345 -2.42 -7.51 -3.35
N ASP A 346 -2.62 -8.82 -3.40
CA ASP A 346 -1.98 -9.74 -4.34
C ASP A 346 -2.98 -10.57 -5.15
N GLY A 347 -4.22 -10.67 -4.66
CA GLY A 347 -5.25 -11.53 -5.21
C GLY A 347 -6.19 -10.85 -6.21
N VAL A 348 -6.83 -11.67 -7.06
CA VAL A 348 -7.94 -11.22 -7.93
C VAL A 348 -9.07 -10.61 -7.08
N ASN A 349 -9.28 -11.12 -5.88
CA ASN A 349 -10.31 -10.66 -4.95
C ASN A 349 -10.07 -9.24 -4.42
N ASP A 350 -8.84 -8.73 -4.51
CA ASP A 350 -8.43 -7.42 -4.02
C ASP A 350 -8.54 -6.34 -5.10
N SER A 351 -8.59 -6.74 -6.37
CA SER A 351 -8.57 -5.83 -7.53
C SER A 351 -9.64 -4.74 -7.48
N PRO A 352 -10.91 -4.97 -7.07
CA PRO A 352 -11.90 -3.91 -6.99
C PRO A 352 -11.53 -2.85 -5.93
N ALA A 353 -11.01 -3.29 -4.77
CA ALA A 353 -10.58 -2.40 -3.69
C ALA A 353 -9.30 -1.63 -4.06
N ILE A 354 -8.35 -2.29 -4.74
CA ILE A 354 -7.11 -1.68 -5.27
C ILE A 354 -7.47 -0.57 -6.26
N LYS A 355 -8.40 -0.82 -7.19
CA LYS A 355 -8.81 0.14 -8.20
C LYS A 355 -9.59 1.34 -7.62
N GLN A 356 -10.36 1.13 -6.55
CA GLN A 356 -11.15 2.18 -5.90
C GLN A 356 -10.30 3.07 -5.00
N ALA A 357 -9.18 2.57 -4.49
CA ALA A 357 -8.29 3.31 -3.59
C ALA A 357 -7.75 4.58 -4.25
N ASN A 358 -7.30 5.55 -3.45
CA ASN A 358 -6.58 6.73 -3.95
C ASN A 358 -5.19 6.35 -4.47
N ILE A 359 -4.60 5.28 -3.90
CA ILE A 359 -3.36 4.65 -4.36
C ILE A 359 -3.55 3.14 -4.26
N GLY A 360 -3.62 2.47 -5.41
CA GLY A 360 -3.65 1.02 -5.50
C GLY A 360 -2.23 0.46 -5.57
N ILE A 361 -1.91 -0.53 -4.73
CA ILE A 361 -0.59 -1.14 -4.65
C ILE A 361 -0.73 -2.65 -4.84
N ALA A 362 -0.08 -3.22 -5.85
CA ALA A 362 -0.05 -4.67 -6.05
C ALA A 362 1.32 -5.25 -5.74
N MET A 363 1.33 -6.51 -5.29
CA MET A 363 2.55 -7.30 -5.14
C MET A 363 3.05 -7.78 -6.51
N GLY A 364 4.36 -7.81 -6.73
CA GLY A 364 4.96 -8.26 -7.98
C GLY A 364 4.69 -9.73 -8.30
N SER A 365 4.57 -10.58 -7.26
CA SER A 365 4.15 -11.98 -7.39
C SER A 365 2.62 -12.17 -7.45
N GLY A 366 1.85 -11.08 -7.32
CA GLY A 366 0.40 -11.11 -7.31
C GLY A 366 -0.23 -11.48 -8.66
N SER A 367 -1.54 -11.60 -8.67
CA SER A 367 -2.29 -11.91 -9.89
C SER A 367 -2.18 -10.76 -10.92
N GLU A 368 -2.16 -11.10 -12.20
CA GLU A 368 -2.12 -10.15 -13.31
C GLU A 368 -3.28 -9.13 -13.24
N VAL A 369 -4.44 -9.58 -12.74
CA VAL A 369 -5.62 -8.72 -12.56
C VAL A 369 -5.38 -7.67 -11.46
N ALA A 370 -4.73 -8.04 -10.35
CA ALA A 370 -4.37 -7.10 -9.29
C ALA A 370 -3.30 -6.11 -9.76
N GLN A 371 -2.29 -6.59 -10.49
CA GLN A 371 -1.23 -5.75 -11.06
C GLN A 371 -1.79 -4.71 -12.04
N ASN A 372 -2.71 -5.11 -12.91
CA ASN A 372 -3.35 -4.21 -13.88
C ASN A 372 -4.32 -3.19 -13.24
N ALA A 373 -4.81 -3.47 -12.03
CA ALA A 373 -5.68 -2.57 -11.28
C ALA A 373 -4.91 -1.55 -10.42
N ALA A 374 -3.61 -1.76 -10.22
CA ALA A 374 -2.80 -1.00 -9.29
C ALA A 374 -2.07 0.17 -9.97
N ASP A 375 -1.83 1.24 -9.20
CA ASP A 375 -1.02 2.40 -9.61
C ASP A 375 0.47 2.15 -9.36
N MET A 376 0.79 1.27 -8.39
CA MET A 376 2.15 0.95 -7.97
C MET A 376 2.36 -0.56 -7.86
N LEU A 377 3.52 -1.04 -8.27
CA LEU A 377 3.91 -2.44 -8.18
C LEU A 377 5.12 -2.61 -7.25
N LEU A 378 4.98 -3.46 -6.22
CA LEU A 378 6.06 -3.82 -5.31
C LEU A 378 6.81 -5.04 -5.83
N LEU A 379 8.01 -4.85 -6.35
CA LEU A 379 8.81 -5.92 -6.95
C LEU A 379 9.36 -6.92 -5.93
N ASP A 380 9.55 -6.49 -4.69
CA ASP A 380 10.07 -7.31 -3.58
C ASP A 380 8.97 -7.95 -2.72
N ASP A 381 7.71 -7.70 -3.05
CA ASP A 381 6.52 -8.18 -2.31
C ASP A 381 6.56 -7.87 -0.80
N ASN A 382 7.25 -6.82 -0.38
CA ASN A 382 7.43 -6.51 1.03
C ASN A 382 6.69 -5.24 1.43
N PHE A 383 5.84 -5.33 2.47
CA PHE A 383 5.14 -4.16 3.03
C PHE A 383 6.10 -3.05 3.49
N SER A 384 7.35 -3.38 3.90
CA SER A 384 8.33 -2.38 4.30
C SER A 384 8.66 -1.38 3.20
N SER A 385 8.56 -1.78 1.93
CA SER A 385 8.80 -0.90 0.78
C SER A 385 7.72 0.16 0.60
N ILE A 386 6.50 -0.08 1.11
CA ILE A 386 5.44 0.94 1.16
C ILE A 386 5.84 2.08 2.09
N VAL A 387 6.45 1.76 3.25
CA VAL A 387 6.92 2.77 4.21
C VAL A 387 8.00 3.65 3.58
N ASN A 388 8.93 3.03 2.85
CA ASN A 388 9.93 3.78 2.08
C ASN A 388 9.26 4.66 1.01
N GLY A 389 8.21 4.16 0.34
CA GLY A 389 7.42 4.95 -0.61
C GLY A 389 6.72 6.15 0.03
N VAL A 390 6.25 6.02 1.27
CA VAL A 390 5.67 7.16 2.02
C VAL A 390 6.76 8.18 2.38
N GLU A 391 7.92 7.72 2.83
CA GLU A 391 9.07 8.55 3.15
C GLU A 391 9.55 9.35 1.93
N GLU A 392 9.76 8.68 0.80
CA GLU A 392 10.13 9.30 -0.47
C GLU A 392 9.05 10.27 -0.99
N GLY A 393 7.78 9.93 -0.87
CA GLY A 393 6.68 10.83 -1.25
C GLY A 393 6.66 12.13 -0.43
N ARG A 394 6.97 12.06 0.86
CA ARG A 394 7.11 13.23 1.74
C ARG A 394 8.35 14.04 1.38
N LEU A 395 9.47 13.38 1.11
CA LEU A 395 10.71 14.00 0.65
C LEU A 395 10.51 14.76 -0.65
N ILE A 396 9.89 14.13 -1.65
CA ILE A 396 9.59 14.79 -2.94
C ILE A 396 8.75 16.04 -2.73
N PHE A 397 7.72 15.97 -1.87
CA PHE A 397 6.87 17.13 -1.59
C PHE A 397 7.65 18.28 -0.95
N ASP A 398 8.52 18.00 0.03
CA ASP A 398 9.33 19.00 0.71
C ASP A 398 10.37 19.59 -0.25
N ASN A 399 11.04 18.77 -1.05
CA ASN A 399 12.03 19.22 -2.02
C ASN A 399 11.41 20.06 -3.15
N LEU A 400 10.23 19.68 -3.65
CA LEU A 400 9.46 20.51 -4.59
C LEU A 400 9.11 21.86 -3.99
N LYS A 401 8.72 21.91 -2.73
CA LYS A 401 8.41 23.15 -2.04
C LYS A 401 9.62 24.06 -1.89
N LYS A 402 10.80 23.49 -1.60
CA LYS A 402 12.09 24.22 -1.55
C LYS A 402 12.47 24.76 -2.93
N SER A 403 12.38 23.93 -3.97
CA SER A 403 12.65 24.34 -5.35
C SER A 403 11.73 25.45 -5.82
N ILE A 404 10.42 25.37 -5.53
CA ILE A 404 9.45 26.42 -5.85
C ILE A 404 9.78 27.72 -5.09
N ALA A 405 10.13 27.63 -3.80
CA ALA A 405 10.52 28.80 -3.02
C ALA A 405 11.74 29.51 -3.59
N TYR A 406 12.75 28.74 -4.02
CA TYR A 406 13.95 29.26 -4.67
C TYR A 406 13.63 29.97 -5.97
N THR A 407 12.90 29.33 -6.89
CA THR A 407 12.54 29.93 -8.19
C THR A 407 11.66 31.18 -8.05
N LEU A 408 10.73 31.18 -7.08
CA LEU A 408 9.92 32.36 -6.82
C LEU A 408 10.74 33.51 -6.26
N SER A 409 11.76 33.24 -5.44
CA SER A 409 12.58 34.32 -4.85
C SER A 409 13.42 35.04 -5.89
N SER A 410 13.89 34.37 -6.95
CA SER A 410 14.68 34.98 -8.02
C SER A 410 13.88 35.93 -8.92
N ASN A 411 12.58 35.74 -9.02
CA ASN A 411 11.72 36.60 -9.86
C ASN A 411 11.73 38.09 -9.41
N ILE A 412 11.84 38.39 -8.11
CA ILE A 412 11.79 39.75 -7.61
C ILE A 412 13.02 40.56 -8.04
N PRO A 413 14.27 40.10 -7.85
CA PRO A 413 15.43 40.83 -8.35
C PRO A 413 15.50 40.94 -9.88
N GLU A 414 14.84 40.05 -10.62
CA GLU A 414 14.80 40.09 -12.09
C GLU A 414 13.78 41.09 -12.63
N ILE A 415 12.60 41.16 -12.01
CA ILE A 415 11.51 42.04 -12.44
C ILE A 415 11.72 43.46 -11.93
N SER A 416 12.28 43.66 -10.73
CA SER A 416 12.41 44.96 -10.11
C SER A 416 13.25 45.97 -10.91
N PRO A 417 14.37 45.62 -11.60
CA PRO A 417 15.10 46.57 -12.44
C PRO A 417 14.27 47.07 -13.63
N PHE A 418 13.43 46.22 -14.19
CA PHE A 418 12.50 46.63 -15.26
C PHE A 418 11.41 47.58 -14.78
N LEU A 419 10.87 47.34 -13.59
CA LEU A 419 9.91 48.27 -12.97
C LEU A 419 10.56 49.64 -12.66
N PHE A 420 11.79 49.65 -12.14
CA PHE A 420 12.54 50.86 -11.90
C PHE A 420 12.87 51.60 -13.19
N PHE A 421 13.20 50.91 -14.27
CA PHE A 421 13.33 51.53 -15.59
C PHE A 421 12.02 52.18 -16.01
N MET A 422 10.88 51.53 -15.90
CA MET A 422 9.59 52.10 -16.30
C MET A 422 9.16 53.29 -15.45
N MET A 423 9.37 53.23 -14.13
CA MET A 423 8.89 54.26 -13.19
C MET A 423 9.82 55.45 -13.11
N PHE A 424 11.12 55.25 -13.17
CA PHE A 424 12.11 56.27 -12.89
C PHE A 424 13.06 56.55 -14.05
N GLN A 425 12.86 55.84 -15.17
CA GLN A 425 13.71 55.97 -16.36
C GLN A 425 15.22 55.78 -16.04
N ILE A 426 15.51 54.88 -15.14
CA ILE A 426 16.89 54.47 -14.80
C ILE A 426 17.37 53.49 -15.86
N PRO A 427 18.63 53.60 -16.37
CA PRO A 427 19.15 52.63 -17.34
C PRO A 427 19.01 51.21 -16.88
N GLN A 428 18.52 50.33 -17.74
CA GLN A 428 18.23 48.94 -17.41
C GLN A 428 19.53 48.15 -17.27
N PRO A 429 19.85 47.57 -16.10
CA PRO A 429 21.09 46.82 -15.89
C PRO A 429 21.08 45.43 -16.58
N LEU A 430 19.91 44.84 -16.73
CA LEU A 430 19.73 43.50 -17.30
C LEU A 430 18.88 43.57 -18.59
N SER A 431 19.40 43.03 -19.69
CA SER A 431 18.61 42.83 -20.90
C SER A 431 17.78 41.56 -20.80
N THR A 432 16.69 41.46 -21.57
CA THR A 432 15.85 40.26 -21.62
C THR A 432 16.63 39.00 -21.93
N VAL A 433 17.67 39.07 -22.79
CA VAL A 433 18.53 37.94 -23.13
C VAL A 433 19.38 37.51 -21.92
N LEU A 434 19.88 38.47 -21.12
CA LEU A 434 20.64 38.18 -19.91
C LEU A 434 19.76 37.53 -18.84
N ILE A 435 18.54 38.01 -18.66
CA ILE A 435 17.57 37.36 -17.72
C ILE A 435 17.34 35.91 -18.15
N LEU A 436 17.08 35.68 -19.44
CA LEU A 436 16.91 34.29 -19.94
C LEU A 436 18.14 33.43 -19.72
N CYS A 437 19.36 33.98 -19.90
CA CYS A 437 20.60 33.26 -19.62
C CYS A 437 20.76 32.93 -18.13
N ILE A 438 20.31 33.80 -17.23
CA ILE A 438 20.34 33.56 -15.80
C ILE A 438 19.37 32.44 -15.45
N ASP A 439 18.10 32.55 -15.87
CA ASP A 439 17.06 31.55 -15.58
C ASP A 439 17.43 30.14 -16.06
N LEU A 440 17.89 30.02 -17.31
CA LEU A 440 18.22 28.73 -17.89
C LEU A 440 19.64 28.26 -17.57
N GLY A 441 20.58 29.17 -17.42
CA GLY A 441 22.00 28.83 -17.22
C GLY A 441 22.41 28.66 -15.78
N THR A 442 21.95 29.51 -14.89
CA THR A 442 22.39 29.55 -13.48
C THR A 442 21.32 29.07 -12.51
N ASP A 443 20.06 29.50 -12.64
CA ASP A 443 19.02 29.22 -11.65
C ASP A 443 18.44 27.83 -11.76
N MET A 444 18.42 27.26 -12.97
CA MET A 444 17.89 25.92 -13.18
C MET A 444 18.72 24.84 -12.47
N LEU A 445 20.05 24.95 -12.43
CA LEU A 445 20.91 23.93 -11.81
C LEU A 445 20.68 23.80 -10.30
N PRO A 446 20.70 24.89 -9.49
CA PRO A 446 20.35 24.78 -8.08
C PRO A 446 18.91 24.34 -7.84
N ALA A 447 17.94 24.81 -8.65
CA ALA A 447 16.54 24.37 -8.53
C ALA A 447 16.37 22.86 -8.71
N ILE A 448 17.11 22.26 -9.66
CA ILE A 448 17.14 20.81 -9.85
C ILE A 448 17.88 20.12 -8.69
N SER A 449 18.95 20.72 -8.14
CA SER A 449 19.72 20.11 -7.06
C SER A 449 18.89 19.89 -5.80
N PHE A 450 17.87 20.70 -5.53
CA PHE A 450 16.92 20.47 -4.42
C PHE A 450 16.16 19.14 -4.53
N ALA A 451 16.00 18.58 -5.75
CA ALA A 451 15.38 17.27 -5.92
C ALA A 451 16.21 16.11 -5.34
N TYR A 452 17.51 16.31 -5.14
CA TYR A 452 18.45 15.32 -4.60
C TYR A 452 18.76 15.52 -3.12
N GLU A 453 18.08 16.45 -2.46
CA GLU A 453 18.30 16.69 -1.04
C GLU A 453 17.81 15.51 -0.19
N ASN A 454 18.59 15.14 0.83
CA ASN A 454 18.26 14.04 1.72
C ASN A 454 17.06 14.37 2.62
N PRO A 455 16.29 13.35 3.08
CA PRO A 455 15.17 13.57 3.98
C PRO A 455 15.61 14.15 5.33
N GLU A 456 14.81 15.03 5.89
CA GLU A 456 14.98 15.50 7.25
C GLU A 456 14.70 14.36 8.26
N LEU A 457 15.42 14.35 9.40
CA LEU A 457 15.37 13.26 10.37
C LEU A 457 13.96 12.99 10.94
N ASP A 458 13.10 14.00 10.96
CA ASP A 458 11.74 13.96 11.51
C ASP A 458 10.66 13.71 10.46
N ILE A 459 11.02 13.39 9.20
CA ILE A 459 10.07 13.29 8.08
C ILE A 459 8.99 12.23 8.33
N MET A 460 9.32 11.15 9.05
CA MET A 460 8.39 10.07 9.41
C MET A 460 7.74 10.25 10.79
N ASP A 461 8.09 11.31 11.54
CA ASP A 461 7.47 11.63 12.83
C ASP A 461 6.40 12.72 12.70
N ARG A 462 6.25 13.29 11.51
CA ARG A 462 5.25 14.32 11.22
C ARG A 462 3.89 13.69 10.90
N TYR A 463 2.81 14.34 11.35
CA TYR A 463 1.46 13.98 10.94
C TYR A 463 1.25 14.16 9.42
N PRO A 464 0.34 13.38 8.81
CA PRO A 464 -0.02 13.53 7.41
C PRO A 464 -0.52 14.94 7.12
N ARG A 465 -0.11 15.51 5.99
CA ARG A 465 -0.60 16.81 5.54
C ARG A 465 -2.10 16.76 5.22
N ASN A 466 -2.77 17.88 5.46
CA ASN A 466 -4.15 18.03 5.02
C ASN A 466 -4.18 18.53 3.57
N SER A 467 -4.61 17.66 2.64
CA SER A 467 -4.64 17.97 1.20
C SER A 467 -5.48 19.21 0.84
N LYS A 468 -6.46 19.59 1.68
CA LYS A 468 -7.32 20.76 1.47
C LYS A 468 -6.71 22.07 1.97
N ARG A 469 -5.73 22.01 2.87
CA ARG A 469 -5.11 23.21 3.51
C ARG A 469 -3.64 23.35 3.15
N ASP A 470 -2.92 22.25 3.01
CA ASP A 470 -1.47 22.22 2.84
C ASP A 470 -1.12 22.09 1.36
N HIS A 471 -1.30 23.19 0.62
CA HIS A 471 -0.88 23.28 -0.78
C HIS A 471 0.63 23.50 -0.88
N LEU A 472 1.23 23.08 -2.01
CA LEU A 472 2.63 23.32 -2.34
C LEU A 472 2.96 24.81 -2.27
N VAL A 473 2.10 25.63 -2.89
CA VAL A 473 2.20 27.09 -2.89
C VAL A 473 1.11 27.64 -1.97
N ASN A 474 1.51 28.29 -0.90
CA ASN A 474 0.63 28.94 0.05
C ASN A 474 1.09 30.38 0.34
N ALA A 475 0.23 31.21 0.93
CA ALA A 475 0.53 32.60 1.22
C ALA A 475 1.79 32.79 2.08
N LYS A 476 2.08 31.82 2.99
CA LYS A 476 3.28 31.86 3.83
C LYS A 476 4.56 31.70 2.99
N LEU A 477 4.56 30.75 2.05
CA LEU A 477 5.69 30.51 1.15
C LEU A 477 5.90 31.69 0.21
N ILE A 478 4.81 32.23 -0.37
CA ILE A 478 4.88 33.43 -1.24
C ILE A 478 5.44 34.63 -0.46
N SER A 479 4.95 34.87 0.75
CA SER A 479 5.47 35.97 1.58
C SER A 479 6.95 35.77 1.91
N PHE A 480 7.37 34.58 2.23
CA PHE A 480 8.77 34.27 2.50
C PHE A 480 9.63 34.48 1.25
N ALA A 481 9.24 33.89 0.11
CA ALA A 481 10.02 33.96 -1.12
C ALA A 481 10.09 35.41 -1.68
N TYR A 482 8.96 36.11 -1.76
CA TYR A 482 8.90 37.42 -2.38
C TYR A 482 9.29 38.54 -1.42
N LEU A 483 8.69 38.61 -0.21
CA LEU A 483 8.86 39.76 0.67
C LEU A 483 10.11 39.70 1.55
N GLN A 484 10.61 38.46 1.88
CA GLN A 484 11.83 38.35 2.64
C GLN A 484 13.03 38.15 1.72
N ILE A 485 13.12 37.00 1.06
CA ILE A 485 14.32 36.66 0.29
C ILE A 485 14.43 37.50 -0.97
N GLY A 486 13.39 37.57 -1.79
CA GLY A 486 13.40 38.35 -3.04
C GLY A 486 13.66 39.83 -2.85
N MET A 487 13.09 40.46 -1.81
CA MET A 487 13.35 41.86 -1.52
C MET A 487 14.79 42.09 -1.04
N VAL A 488 15.36 41.19 -0.24
CA VAL A 488 16.77 41.28 0.19
C VAL A 488 17.70 41.13 -1.01
N GLN A 489 17.43 40.19 -1.89
CA GLN A 489 18.22 39.99 -3.12
C GLN A 489 18.12 41.23 -4.05
N ALA A 490 16.90 41.76 -4.26
CA ALA A 490 16.69 42.94 -5.06
C ALA A 490 17.43 44.16 -4.48
N ALA A 491 17.32 44.37 -3.16
CA ALA A 491 18.02 45.48 -2.48
C ALA A 491 19.56 45.36 -2.61
N ALA A 492 20.10 44.15 -2.46
CA ALA A 492 21.53 43.91 -2.67
C ALA A 492 21.95 44.17 -4.12
N GLY A 493 21.13 43.75 -5.09
CA GLY A 493 21.36 44.01 -6.50
C GLY A 493 21.34 45.49 -6.83
N PHE A 494 20.33 46.25 -6.35
CA PHE A 494 20.27 47.71 -6.53
C PHE A 494 21.42 48.43 -5.83
N PHE A 495 21.77 48.02 -4.61
CA PHE A 495 22.91 48.58 -3.92
C PHE A 495 24.20 48.45 -4.75
N THR A 496 24.45 47.27 -5.27
CA THR A 496 25.61 47.01 -6.12
C THR A 496 25.56 47.83 -7.42
N TYR A 497 24.40 47.87 -8.06
CA TYR A 497 24.21 48.68 -9.27
C TYR A 497 24.51 50.15 -9.03
N PHE A 498 23.92 50.76 -8.03
CA PHE A 498 24.15 52.17 -7.72
C PHE A 498 25.58 52.46 -7.24
N TYR A 499 26.19 51.52 -6.51
CA TYR A 499 27.57 51.64 -6.08
C TYR A 499 28.55 51.66 -7.28
N ILE A 500 28.38 50.72 -8.22
CA ILE A 500 29.21 50.66 -9.42
C ILE A 500 28.98 51.88 -10.30
N MET A 501 27.74 52.30 -10.50
CA MET A 501 27.41 53.48 -11.31
C MET A 501 28.01 54.75 -10.68
N HIS A 502 27.98 54.88 -9.35
CA HIS A 502 28.63 55.95 -8.61
C HIS A 502 30.16 55.98 -8.82
N ASP A 503 30.78 54.83 -8.80
CA ASP A 503 32.25 54.69 -9.02
C ASP A 503 32.64 55.14 -10.43
N TYR A 504 31.77 54.96 -11.41
CA TYR A 504 31.92 55.52 -12.76
C TYR A 504 31.42 56.98 -12.93
N GLY A 505 31.12 57.69 -11.84
CA GLY A 505 30.72 59.09 -11.84
C GLY A 505 29.23 59.37 -11.99
N PHE A 506 28.39 58.33 -12.07
CA PHE A 506 26.92 58.49 -12.15
C PHE A 506 26.31 58.38 -10.76
N THR A 507 26.03 59.51 -10.13
CA THR A 507 25.29 59.49 -8.86
C THR A 507 23.85 59.05 -9.06
N PRO A 508 23.20 58.45 -8.03
CA PRO A 508 21.81 58.02 -8.14
C PRO A 508 20.86 59.13 -8.64
N SER A 509 21.07 60.35 -8.24
CA SER A 509 20.28 61.52 -8.68
C SER A 509 20.39 61.80 -10.18
N VAL A 510 21.53 61.53 -10.78
CA VAL A 510 21.76 61.71 -12.23
C VAL A 510 21.18 60.57 -13.04
N LEU A 511 21.09 59.39 -12.46
CA LEU A 511 20.51 58.21 -13.14
C LEU A 511 19.01 58.29 -13.34
N PHE A 512 18.29 59.08 -12.53
CA PHE A 512 16.86 59.28 -12.69
C PHE A 512 16.57 60.10 -13.98
N GLY A 513 15.73 59.52 -14.86
CA GLY A 513 15.37 60.14 -16.13
C GLY A 513 16.45 60.02 -17.23
N LEU A 514 17.54 59.29 -16.99
CA LEU A 514 18.65 59.19 -17.94
C LEU A 514 18.41 58.14 -19.03
N ALA A 515 17.49 57.20 -18.83
CA ALA A 515 17.23 56.16 -19.80
C ALA A 515 16.47 56.67 -21.03
N THR A 516 16.86 56.26 -22.20
CA THR A 516 16.09 56.48 -23.43
C THR A 516 14.88 55.54 -23.46
N GLU A 517 13.90 55.81 -24.35
CA GLU A 517 12.73 54.92 -24.55
C GLU A 517 13.06 53.44 -24.77
N LYS A 518 14.30 53.11 -25.18
CA LYS A 518 14.79 51.73 -25.38
C LYS A 518 15.47 51.15 -24.14
N GLY A 519 15.47 51.83 -22.99
CA GLY A 519 16.11 51.38 -21.76
C GLY A 519 17.64 51.33 -21.78
N THR A 520 18.24 51.89 -22.82
CA THR A 520 19.70 51.95 -22.98
C THR A 520 20.23 53.26 -22.48
N MET A 521 21.51 53.27 -22.05
CA MET A 521 22.20 54.55 -21.76
C MET A 521 22.18 55.44 -22.99
N PRO A 522 21.98 56.76 -22.82
CA PRO A 522 22.16 57.70 -23.91
C PRO A 522 23.57 57.57 -24.47
N LYS A 523 23.71 57.98 -25.76
CA LYS A 523 25.03 57.96 -26.39
C LYS A 523 25.97 58.92 -25.63
N PRO A 524 27.28 58.68 -25.65
CA PRO A 524 28.26 59.54 -24.96
C PRO A 524 28.20 61.04 -25.35
N THR A 525 27.72 61.30 -26.55
CA THR A 525 27.45 62.70 -27.03
C THR A 525 26.28 63.36 -26.32
N ASP A 526 25.42 62.59 -25.65
CA ASP A 526 24.19 63.07 -25.00
C ASP A 526 24.33 63.21 -23.49
N VAL A 527 25.44 62.71 -22.90
CA VAL A 527 25.71 62.70 -21.47
C VAL A 527 27.05 63.40 -21.19
N TYR A 528 27.00 64.54 -20.59
CA TYR A 528 28.21 65.19 -20.11
C TYR A 528 28.60 64.54 -18.77
N ALA A 529 29.76 63.92 -18.74
CA ALA A 529 30.37 63.45 -17.49
C ALA A 529 30.85 64.70 -16.73
N CYS A 530 30.15 65.08 -15.67
CA CYS A 530 30.58 66.17 -14.81
C CYS A 530 31.48 65.64 -13.71
N ASN A 531 32.70 66.06 -13.70
CA ASN A 531 33.61 65.81 -12.59
C ASN A 531 33.32 66.76 -11.39
N SER A 532 32.29 67.59 -11.45
CA SER A 532 31.90 68.49 -10.38
C SER A 532 30.87 67.86 -9.43
N ILE A 533 31.06 68.14 -8.17
CA ILE A 533 30.32 67.57 -7.04
C ILE A 533 28.89 68.11 -6.95
N THR A 534 28.50 69.10 -7.79
CA THR A 534 27.20 69.72 -7.74
C THR A 534 26.43 69.58 -9.06
N ILE A 535 25.14 69.22 -8.96
CA ILE A 535 24.20 69.02 -10.08
C ILE A 535 23.99 70.28 -10.89
N ASP A 536 24.12 71.47 -10.26
CA ASP A 536 23.94 72.76 -10.87
C ASP A 536 24.99 73.10 -11.92
N ASP A 537 26.25 72.66 -11.70
CA ASP A 537 27.34 72.89 -12.66
C ASP A 537 27.18 72.01 -13.92
N CYS A 538 26.50 70.91 -13.81
CA CYS A 538 26.16 70.02 -14.95
C CYS A 538 24.98 70.58 -15.78
N ALA A 539 24.05 71.22 -15.16
CA ALA A 539 22.87 71.81 -15.82
C ALA A 539 23.22 73.02 -16.63
N GLU A 540 24.14 73.85 -16.16
CA GLU A 540 24.55 75.09 -16.83
C GLU A 540 25.33 74.85 -18.12
N ASN A 541 26.13 73.75 -18.14
CA ASN A 541 26.91 73.39 -19.33
C ASN A 541 26.13 72.64 -20.43
N ARG A 542 24.88 72.30 -20.21
CA ARG A 542 23.99 71.67 -21.23
C ARG A 542 23.70 72.63 -22.45
N GLY A 543 23.89 73.88 -22.28
CA GLY A 543 23.61 74.86 -23.34
C GLY A 543 24.82 75.37 -24.13
N ASN A 544 26.03 75.15 -23.69
CA ASN A 544 27.25 75.62 -24.34
C ASN A 544 28.14 74.37 -24.69
N ASN A 545 28.39 74.18 -25.97
CA ASN A 545 29.28 73.15 -26.51
C ASN A 545 30.78 73.41 -26.15
N ASN A 546 31.07 74.09 -25.07
CA ASN A 546 32.46 74.34 -24.63
C ASN A 546 32.81 73.39 -23.48
N TYR A 547 33.58 72.38 -23.80
CA TYR A 547 34.26 71.58 -22.81
C TYR A 547 35.29 72.44 -22.06
N PRO A 548 35.32 72.43 -20.72
CA PRO A 548 36.44 72.99 -20.01
C PRO A 548 37.64 72.04 -20.25
N ASP A 549 38.77 72.66 -20.57
CA ASP A 549 40.01 72.09 -20.99
C ASP A 549 40.42 70.84 -20.24
N GLY A 550 40.60 69.76 -20.97
CA GLY A 550 41.74 68.92 -20.80
C GLY A 550 41.63 67.72 -19.86
N ASN A 551 40.63 66.89 -19.99
CA ASN A 551 40.80 65.47 -19.68
C ASN A 551 39.88 64.60 -20.49
N GLU A 552 40.26 64.40 -21.76
CA GLU A 552 39.68 63.38 -22.66
C GLU A 552 39.79 61.94 -22.05
N SER A 553 40.70 61.72 -21.13
CA SER A 553 40.95 60.42 -20.52
C SER A 553 39.77 59.89 -19.64
N ASN A 554 38.99 60.78 -19.03
CA ASN A 554 37.83 60.33 -18.22
C ASN A 554 36.55 60.09 -19.07
N LEU A 555 36.45 60.76 -20.21
CA LEU A 555 35.35 60.55 -21.16
C LEU A 555 35.52 59.21 -21.91
N ASP A 556 36.75 58.86 -22.27
CA ASP A 556 37.10 57.61 -22.96
C ASP A 556 36.79 56.37 -22.09
N MET A 557 36.97 56.50 -20.77
CA MET A 557 36.64 55.39 -19.85
C MET A 557 35.14 55.16 -19.74
N ILE A 558 34.30 56.19 -19.80
CA ILE A 558 32.85 56.09 -19.68
C ILE A 558 32.22 55.68 -21.04
N THR A 559 32.90 56.02 -22.14
CA THR A 559 32.40 55.78 -23.51
C THR A 559 32.86 54.44 -24.09
N SER A 560 33.82 53.75 -23.48
CA SER A 560 34.23 52.45 -23.98
C SER A 560 33.08 51.45 -23.82
N ARG A 561 32.75 50.85 -24.92
CA ARG A 561 31.71 49.77 -25.00
C ARG A 561 32.04 48.63 -24.04
N GLU A 562 33.32 48.48 -23.70
CA GLU A 562 33.84 47.49 -22.75
C GLU A 562 33.43 47.77 -21.32
N SER A 563 33.52 49.05 -20.85
CA SER A 563 33.13 49.39 -19.48
C SER A 563 31.65 49.22 -19.20
N ALA A 564 30.79 49.52 -20.19
CA ALA A 564 29.36 49.27 -20.03
C ALA A 564 28.99 47.76 -20.04
N VAL A 565 29.78 46.95 -20.75
CA VAL A 565 29.67 45.48 -20.74
C VAL A 565 30.18 44.92 -19.41
N ASP A 566 31.31 45.46 -18.90
CA ASP A 566 31.87 45.02 -17.63
C ASP A 566 30.93 45.32 -16.44
N VAL A 567 30.28 46.48 -16.42
CA VAL A 567 29.28 46.82 -15.39
C VAL A 567 28.10 45.82 -15.43
N ARG A 568 27.64 45.45 -16.61
CA ARG A 568 26.58 44.42 -16.76
C ARG A 568 27.02 43.04 -16.32
N LEU A 569 28.20 42.62 -16.71
CA LEU A 569 28.78 41.33 -16.30
C LEU A 569 29.00 41.29 -14.79
N TYR A 570 29.45 42.34 -14.18
CA TYR A 570 29.66 42.43 -12.73
C TYR A 570 28.33 42.37 -11.97
N PHE A 571 27.29 43.02 -12.47
CA PHE A 571 25.95 42.97 -11.86
C PHE A 571 25.35 41.54 -11.93
N THR A 572 25.57 40.84 -13.05
CA THR A 572 25.10 39.45 -13.19
C THR A 572 25.92 38.42 -12.39
N ALA A 573 27.20 38.72 -12.13
CA ALA A 573 28.08 37.84 -11.34
C ALA A 573 27.86 37.93 -9.82
N ILE A 574 27.14 38.97 -9.34
CA ILE A 574 26.82 39.16 -7.92
C ILE A 574 25.40 38.69 -7.60
N LYS A 575 24.91 37.71 -8.30
CA LYS A 575 23.72 36.99 -7.83
C LYS A 575 24.12 36.19 -6.58
N PRO A 576 23.57 36.45 -5.40
CA PRO A 576 23.89 35.64 -4.24
C PRO A 576 23.42 34.20 -4.49
N ASP A 577 24.27 33.27 -4.19
CA ASP A 577 23.97 31.82 -4.18
C ASP A 577 22.82 31.50 -3.24
#